data_ac2e7e903b4e09c3da0416e006018544
#
_entry.id   ac2e7e903b4e09c3da0416e006018544
#
_cell.length_a   1.000
_cell.length_b   1.000
_cell.length_c   1.000
_cell.angle_alpha   90.00
_cell.angle_beta   90.00
_cell.angle_gamma   90.00
#
_symmetry.space_group_name_H-M   'P 1'
#
loop_
_entity.id
_entity.type
_entity.pdbx_description
1 polymer ?
#
loop_
_entity_poly.entity_id
_entity_poly.type
_entity_poly.pdbx_seq_one_letter_code
_entity_poly.pdbx_strand_id
1 'polypeptide(L)'
;MFSTKAEYGVRVMAHLAGRSDSDGPVSLHAIAEAEGLPQAYLEHLAARLRKAELVQSHRGARGGYTLARPAGDITMAEVVRALEGDIAPIECITSDADGALTCVREGDPSHQPCPTKLLWTRVQGSIVRTLTDMTLADLARPAPAPIPTEPETVNA
;
A
#
# COMPACT_ATOMS: atom_id res chain seq x y z
N MET A 1 7.41 -7.78 -5.94
CA MET A 1 6.73 -8.46 -4.81
C MET A 1 6.70 -7.47 -3.64
N PHE A 2 5.59 -7.35 -2.92
CA PHE A 2 5.51 -6.42 -1.78
C PHE A 2 6.47 -6.84 -0.68
N SER A 3 7.15 -5.85 -0.08
CA SER A 3 8.12 -6.07 0.98
C SER A 3 7.47 -5.93 2.37
N THR A 4 8.22 -6.28 3.39
CA THR A 4 7.86 -6.03 4.80
C THR A 4 7.48 -4.56 5.07
N LYS A 5 8.01 -3.60 4.27
CA LYS A 5 7.63 -2.18 4.39
C LYS A 5 6.16 -1.96 4.07
N ALA A 6 5.66 -2.56 2.98
CA ALA A 6 4.25 -2.47 2.61
C ALA A 6 3.38 -3.15 3.66
N GLU A 7 3.73 -4.38 4.07
CA GLU A 7 2.97 -5.13 5.07
C GLU A 7 2.82 -4.34 6.37
N TYR A 8 3.93 -3.91 6.98
CA TYR A 8 3.89 -3.20 8.26
C TYR A 8 3.27 -1.80 8.13
N GLY A 9 3.56 -1.10 7.03
CA GLY A 9 2.99 0.21 6.81
C GLY A 9 1.48 0.18 6.63
N VAL A 10 0.94 -0.83 5.94
CA VAL A 10 -0.52 -1.04 5.83
C VAL A 10 -1.12 -1.31 7.21
N ARG A 11 -0.47 -2.13 8.06
CA ARG A 11 -0.94 -2.38 9.42
C ARG A 11 -0.96 -1.11 10.28
N VAL A 12 0.09 -0.29 10.20
CA VAL A 12 0.14 1.02 10.89
C VAL A 12 -1.02 1.92 10.45
N MET A 13 -1.26 2.02 9.13
CA MET A 13 -2.33 2.83 8.58
C MET A 13 -3.72 2.31 8.96
N ALA A 14 -3.93 0.99 8.93
CA ALA A 14 -5.18 0.36 9.36
C ALA A 14 -5.43 0.58 10.86
N HIS A 15 -4.39 0.50 11.69
CA HIS A 15 -4.49 0.81 13.12
C HIS A 15 -4.95 2.25 13.36
N LEU A 16 -4.37 3.22 12.64
CA LEU A 16 -4.77 4.63 12.73
C LEU A 16 -6.21 4.83 12.21
N ALA A 17 -6.61 4.15 11.15
CA ALA A 17 -7.94 4.25 10.57
C ALA A 17 -9.04 3.65 11.46
N GLY A 18 -8.71 2.66 12.28
CA GLY A 18 -9.64 2.05 13.25
C GLY A 18 -9.95 2.91 14.47
N ARG A 19 -9.28 4.07 14.61
CA ARG A 19 -9.50 4.97 15.74
C ARG A 19 -10.46 6.10 15.38
N SER A 20 -11.20 6.57 16.37
CA SER A 20 -12.06 7.75 16.19
C SER A 20 -11.24 9.04 16.31
N ASP A 21 -11.69 10.11 15.67
CA ASP A 21 -11.06 11.43 15.75
C ASP A 21 -10.96 11.96 17.21
N SER A 22 -11.84 11.49 18.09
CA SER A 22 -11.84 11.85 19.52
C SER A 22 -10.72 11.19 20.32
N ASP A 23 -10.10 10.12 19.82
CA ASP A 23 -9.08 9.35 20.55
C ASP A 23 -7.70 10.05 20.58
N GLY A 24 -7.53 11.08 19.75
CA GLY A 24 -6.30 11.83 19.63
C GLY A 24 -5.14 11.05 18.99
N PRO A 25 -3.93 11.66 18.93
CA PRO A 25 -2.76 11.06 18.29
C PRO A 25 -2.29 9.79 19.02
N VAL A 26 -1.77 8.83 18.24
CA VAL A 26 -1.23 7.55 18.74
C VAL A 26 0.28 7.54 18.61
N SER A 27 1.00 7.20 19.68
CA SER A 27 2.44 7.05 19.63
C SER A 27 2.86 5.83 18.82
N LEU A 28 4.03 5.89 18.16
CA LEU A 28 4.58 4.71 17.45
C LEU A 28 4.86 3.55 18.41
N HIS A 29 5.17 3.84 19.67
CA HIS A 29 5.34 2.82 20.70
C HIS A 29 4.04 2.04 20.93
N ALA A 30 2.92 2.74 21.11
CA ALA A 30 1.61 2.10 21.28
C ALA A 30 1.19 1.27 20.06
N ILE A 31 1.47 1.77 18.83
CA ILE A 31 1.22 1.01 17.60
C ILE A 31 2.12 -0.23 17.54
N ALA A 32 3.41 -0.09 17.89
CA ALA A 32 4.36 -1.19 17.91
C ALA A 32 3.93 -2.31 18.85
N GLU A 33 3.47 -1.96 20.06
CA GLU A 33 2.95 -2.94 21.02
C GLU A 33 1.66 -3.61 20.53
N ALA A 34 0.70 -2.82 20.07
CA ALA A 34 -0.59 -3.34 19.61
C ALA A 34 -0.46 -4.28 18.40
N GLU A 35 0.45 -3.95 17.48
CA GLU A 35 0.64 -4.70 16.24
C GLU A 35 1.76 -5.75 16.31
N GLY A 36 2.52 -5.79 17.40
CA GLY A 36 3.66 -6.69 17.55
C GLY A 36 4.80 -6.39 16.56
N LEU A 37 5.06 -5.10 16.28
CA LEU A 37 6.04 -4.64 15.29
C LEU A 37 7.25 -3.98 15.94
N PRO A 38 8.46 -4.05 15.32
CA PRO A 38 9.64 -3.37 15.82
C PRO A 38 9.49 -1.84 15.75
N GLN A 39 9.53 -1.15 16.89
CA GLN A 39 9.34 0.31 16.96
C GLN A 39 10.32 1.08 16.09
N ALA A 40 11.61 0.76 16.10
CA ALA A 40 12.63 1.44 15.30
C ALA A 40 12.32 1.37 13.80
N TYR A 41 11.71 0.29 13.35
CA TYR A 41 11.30 0.16 11.94
C TYR A 41 10.09 1.03 11.63
N LEU A 42 9.14 1.15 12.57
CA LEU A 42 7.96 2.02 12.40
C LEU A 42 8.33 3.49 12.24
N GLU A 43 9.41 3.97 12.85
CA GLU A 43 9.90 5.33 12.67
C GLU A 43 10.25 5.64 11.22
N HIS A 44 10.90 4.70 10.53
CA HIS A 44 11.21 4.83 9.09
C HIS A 44 9.94 4.83 8.23
N LEU A 45 8.98 3.98 8.55
CA LEU A 45 7.70 3.92 7.84
C LEU A 45 6.89 5.21 8.04
N ALA A 46 6.79 5.69 9.28
CA ALA A 46 6.09 6.92 9.63
C ALA A 46 6.69 8.14 8.91
N ALA A 47 8.03 8.20 8.77
CA ALA A 47 8.69 9.26 8.02
C ALA A 47 8.30 9.27 6.53
N ARG A 48 8.18 8.08 5.89
CA ARG A 48 7.73 7.95 4.50
C ARG A 48 6.27 8.33 4.34
N LEU A 49 5.40 7.81 5.21
CA LEU A 49 3.97 8.10 5.21
C LEU A 49 3.70 9.60 5.43
N ARG A 50 4.46 10.26 6.32
CA ARG A 50 4.37 11.70 6.55
C ARG A 50 4.83 12.51 5.33
N LYS A 51 5.93 12.09 4.67
CA LYS A 51 6.41 12.73 3.44
C LYS A 51 5.38 12.64 2.31
N ALA A 52 4.59 11.57 2.28
CA ALA A 52 3.49 11.37 1.33
C ALA A 52 2.16 12.02 1.78
N GLU A 53 2.17 12.78 2.88
CA GLU A 53 0.98 13.46 3.43
C GLU A 53 -0.19 12.52 3.76
N LEU A 54 0.14 11.26 4.13
CA LEU A 54 -0.85 10.27 4.56
C LEU A 54 -1.07 10.28 6.07
N VAL A 55 -0.07 10.73 6.84
CA VAL A 55 -0.15 10.90 8.30
C VAL A 55 0.40 12.25 8.73
N GLN A 56 -0.11 12.75 9.85
CA GLN A 56 0.39 13.95 10.54
C GLN A 56 1.02 13.56 11.87
N SER A 57 2.11 14.26 12.24
CA SER A 57 2.77 14.09 13.53
C SER A 57 2.40 15.22 14.48
N HIS A 58 2.07 14.88 15.70
CA HIS A 58 1.73 15.81 16.79
C HIS A 58 2.82 15.74 17.87
N ARG A 59 3.33 16.90 18.29
CA ARG A 59 4.36 17.02 19.34
C ARG A 59 3.72 17.15 20.72
N GLY A 60 4.48 16.80 21.76
CA GLY A 60 4.10 16.97 23.16
C GLY A 60 3.95 15.65 23.92
N ALA A 61 3.59 15.73 25.20
CA ALA A 61 3.45 14.57 26.10
C ALA A 61 2.35 13.58 25.64
N ARG A 62 1.35 14.07 24.92
CA ARG A 62 0.30 13.26 24.26
C ARG A 62 0.47 13.28 22.73
N GLY A 63 1.69 13.41 22.26
CA GLY A 63 2.01 13.42 20.84
C GLY A 63 1.92 12.03 20.20
N GLY A 64 2.02 12.01 18.89
CA GLY A 64 1.92 10.78 18.12
C GLY A 64 1.55 11.07 16.67
N TYR A 65 0.83 10.16 16.06
CA TYR A 65 0.41 10.24 14.67
C TYR A 65 -1.11 10.11 14.54
N THR A 66 -1.66 10.84 13.57
CA THR A 66 -3.05 10.70 13.08
C THR A 66 -3.02 10.57 11.57
N LEU A 67 -4.13 10.13 10.97
CA LEU A 67 -4.30 10.26 9.52
C LEU A 67 -4.32 11.74 9.13
N ALA A 68 -3.75 12.08 7.97
CA ALA A 68 -3.76 13.45 7.42
C ALA A 68 -5.09 13.79 6.74
N ARG A 69 -5.86 12.78 6.34
CA ARG A 69 -7.15 12.87 5.63
C ARG A 69 -8.09 11.78 6.15
N PRO A 70 -9.42 11.91 5.92
CA PRO A 70 -10.36 10.83 6.24
C PRO A 70 -9.93 9.49 5.63
N ALA A 71 -10.12 8.40 6.34
CA ALA A 71 -9.71 7.06 5.89
C ALA A 71 -10.33 6.65 4.54
N GLY A 72 -11.52 7.14 4.23
CA GLY A 72 -12.20 6.92 2.93
C GLY A 72 -11.55 7.65 1.76
N ASP A 73 -10.73 8.67 2.03
CA ASP A 73 -10.04 9.47 1.01
C ASP A 73 -8.59 9.02 0.80
N ILE A 74 -8.16 7.97 1.48
CA ILE A 74 -6.81 7.39 1.35
C ILE A 74 -6.93 6.01 0.72
N THR A 75 -6.43 5.87 -0.51
CA THR A 75 -6.43 4.59 -1.23
C THR A 75 -5.25 3.71 -0.79
N MET A 76 -5.39 2.41 -0.90
CA MET A 76 -4.30 1.47 -0.62
C MET A 76 -3.15 1.64 -1.62
N ALA A 77 -3.45 2.10 -2.84
CA ALA A 77 -2.42 2.41 -3.84
C ALA A 77 -1.50 3.56 -3.37
N GLU A 78 -2.04 4.61 -2.74
CA GLU A 78 -1.24 5.71 -2.18
C GLU A 78 -0.35 5.21 -1.04
N VAL A 79 -0.90 4.40 -0.13
CA VAL A 79 -0.14 3.83 0.99
C VAL A 79 1.03 2.97 0.48
N VAL A 80 0.76 2.05 -0.44
CA VAL A 80 1.79 1.16 -0.98
C VAL A 80 2.84 1.95 -1.77
N ARG A 81 2.45 2.92 -2.60
CA ARG A 81 3.41 3.78 -3.32
C ARG A 81 4.30 4.60 -2.39
N ALA A 82 3.76 5.11 -1.29
CA ALA A 82 4.54 5.86 -0.30
C ALA A 82 5.66 5.00 0.32
N LEU A 83 5.42 3.70 0.47
CA LEU A 83 6.34 2.76 1.13
C LEU A 83 7.31 2.08 0.16
N GLU A 84 6.81 1.62 -0.99
CA GLU A 84 7.59 0.83 -1.96
C GLU A 84 8.15 1.66 -3.11
N GLY A 85 7.51 2.77 -3.46
CA GLY A 85 7.72 3.47 -4.71
C GLY A 85 6.77 2.91 -5.78
N ASP A 86 7.30 2.62 -6.97
CA ASP A 86 6.47 2.09 -8.05
C ASP A 86 5.96 0.67 -7.74
N ILE A 87 4.68 0.44 -8.05
CA ILE A 87 4.03 -0.85 -7.86
C ILE A 87 4.29 -1.69 -9.12
N ALA A 88 5.43 -2.34 -9.16
CA ALA A 88 5.82 -3.20 -10.28
C ALA A 88 6.02 -4.65 -9.80
N PRO A 89 5.35 -5.64 -10.41
CA PRO A 89 5.53 -7.05 -10.06
C PRO A 89 6.89 -7.59 -10.54
N ILE A 90 7.49 -6.94 -11.53
CA ILE A 90 8.79 -7.28 -12.11
C ILE A 90 9.54 -6.00 -12.52
N GLU A 91 10.87 -6.07 -12.54
CA GLU A 91 11.74 -4.92 -12.81
C GLU A 91 11.70 -4.40 -14.26
N CYS A 92 11.27 -5.22 -15.20
CA CYS A 92 11.28 -4.84 -16.62
C CYS A 92 10.03 -4.05 -17.06
N ILE A 93 9.05 -3.85 -16.17
CA ILE A 93 7.89 -2.98 -16.42
C ILE A 93 7.88 -1.91 -15.33
N THR A 94 7.87 -0.66 -15.77
CA THR A 94 7.83 0.53 -14.90
C THR A 94 6.64 1.39 -15.29
N SER A 95 6.23 2.29 -14.40
CA SER A 95 5.26 3.33 -14.72
C SER A 95 6.00 4.63 -15.04
N ASP A 96 5.57 5.34 -16.08
CA ASP A 96 6.04 6.70 -16.32
C ASP A 96 5.35 7.71 -15.38
N ALA A 97 5.67 9.00 -15.56
CA ALA A 97 5.12 10.08 -14.74
C ALA A 97 3.58 10.18 -14.82
N ASP A 98 3.00 9.77 -15.92
CA ASP A 98 1.55 9.78 -16.18
C ASP A 98 0.87 8.47 -15.77
N GLY A 99 1.65 7.50 -15.25
CA GLY A 99 1.18 6.19 -14.80
C GLY A 99 1.00 5.17 -15.92
N ALA A 100 1.43 5.50 -17.15
CA ALA A 100 1.41 4.55 -18.27
C ALA A 100 2.54 3.53 -18.08
N LEU A 101 2.22 2.26 -18.36
CA LEU A 101 3.16 1.15 -18.19
C LEU A 101 4.11 1.05 -19.37
N THR A 102 5.40 1.16 -19.11
CA THR A 102 6.46 1.06 -20.11
C THR A 102 7.36 -0.14 -19.85
N CYS A 103 7.85 -0.75 -20.92
CA CYS A 103 8.86 -1.79 -20.81
C CYS A 103 10.25 -1.13 -20.93
N VAL A 104 11.19 -1.43 -20.00
CA VAL A 104 12.57 -0.89 -20.04
C VAL A 104 13.30 -1.18 -21.36
N ARG A 105 12.82 -2.13 -22.15
CA ARG A 105 13.36 -2.47 -23.47
C ARG A 105 12.55 -1.90 -24.63
N GLU A 106 11.54 -1.09 -24.34
CA GLU A 106 10.71 -0.44 -25.37
C GLU A 106 11.54 0.65 -26.06
N GLY A 107 11.67 0.55 -27.38
CA GLY A 107 12.48 1.47 -28.16
C GLY A 107 13.90 0.99 -28.52
N ASP A 108 14.33 -0.17 -28.07
CA ASP A 108 15.56 -0.79 -28.53
C ASP A 108 15.35 -1.44 -29.92
N PRO A 109 15.97 -0.91 -31.00
CA PRO A 109 15.79 -1.44 -32.36
C PRO A 109 16.28 -2.90 -32.54
N SER A 110 17.13 -3.35 -31.64
CA SER A 110 17.67 -4.72 -31.65
C SER A 110 16.77 -5.71 -30.90
N HIS A 111 15.74 -5.22 -30.22
CA HIS A 111 14.92 -6.03 -29.35
C HIS A 111 13.62 -6.50 -30.05
N GLN A 112 13.45 -7.81 -30.12
CA GLN A 112 12.19 -8.39 -30.59
C GLN A 112 11.07 -8.11 -29.56
N PRO A 113 9.80 -7.97 -30.01
CA PRO A 113 8.67 -7.78 -29.11
C PRO A 113 8.64 -8.85 -28.01
N CYS A 114 8.64 -8.40 -26.75
CA CYS A 114 8.66 -9.31 -25.61
C CYS A 114 7.31 -10.07 -25.54
N PRO A 115 7.30 -11.41 -25.68
CA PRO A 115 6.06 -12.18 -25.67
C PRO A 115 5.35 -12.15 -24.31
N THR A 116 6.06 -11.85 -23.22
CA THR A 116 5.48 -11.80 -21.87
C THR A 116 5.03 -10.39 -21.44
N LYS A 117 5.26 -9.35 -22.28
CA LYS A 117 4.86 -7.96 -21.96
C LYS A 117 3.36 -7.88 -21.63
N LEU A 118 2.52 -8.50 -22.44
CA LEU A 118 1.07 -8.46 -22.24
C LEU A 118 0.65 -9.07 -20.89
N LEU A 119 1.26 -10.19 -20.51
CA LEU A 119 0.97 -10.83 -19.23
C LEU A 119 1.28 -9.89 -18.07
N TRP A 120 2.50 -9.37 -18.02
CA TRP A 120 2.96 -8.57 -16.89
C TRP A 120 2.28 -7.21 -16.80
N THR A 121 1.95 -6.60 -17.94
CA THR A 121 1.15 -5.37 -17.97
C THR A 121 -0.26 -5.60 -17.40
N ARG A 122 -0.89 -6.73 -17.72
CA ARG A 122 -2.21 -7.08 -17.15
C ARG A 122 -2.14 -7.36 -15.65
N VAL A 123 -1.12 -8.09 -15.19
CA VAL A 123 -0.91 -8.38 -13.75
C VAL A 123 -0.74 -7.08 -12.98
N GLN A 124 0.16 -6.20 -13.44
CA GLN A 124 0.38 -4.91 -12.79
C GLN A 124 -0.88 -4.05 -12.77
N GLY A 125 -1.58 -3.94 -13.91
CA GLY A 125 -2.82 -3.19 -13.99
C GLY A 125 -3.90 -3.74 -13.06
N SER A 126 -3.97 -5.05 -12.86
CA SER A 126 -4.90 -5.66 -11.90
C SER A 126 -4.54 -5.33 -10.45
N ILE A 127 -3.25 -5.39 -10.10
CA ILE A 127 -2.76 -5.03 -8.76
C ILE A 127 -3.06 -3.56 -8.47
N VAL A 128 -2.68 -2.66 -9.39
CA VAL A 128 -2.89 -1.21 -9.20
C VAL A 128 -4.37 -0.90 -9.06
N ARG A 129 -5.23 -1.49 -9.89
CA ARG A 129 -6.68 -1.30 -9.82
C ARG A 129 -7.23 -1.75 -8.47
N THR A 130 -6.92 -2.97 -8.04
CA THR A 130 -7.37 -3.49 -6.74
C THR A 130 -6.97 -2.57 -5.59
N LEU A 131 -5.73 -2.08 -5.58
CA LEU A 131 -5.24 -1.17 -4.55
C LEU A 131 -5.87 0.23 -4.64
N THR A 132 -6.25 0.69 -5.84
CA THR A 132 -6.91 1.99 -6.05
C THR A 132 -8.38 1.94 -5.64
N ASP A 133 -9.05 0.82 -5.88
CA ASP A 133 -10.47 0.64 -5.55
C ASP A 133 -10.71 0.41 -4.06
N MET A 134 -9.66 0.09 -3.28
CA MET A 134 -9.72 -0.08 -1.82
C MET A 134 -9.20 1.16 -1.10
N THR A 135 -9.93 1.56 -0.06
CA THR A 135 -9.56 2.65 0.85
C THR A 135 -9.18 2.12 2.24
N LEU A 136 -8.56 2.96 3.06
CA LEU A 136 -8.32 2.61 4.46
C LEU A 136 -9.61 2.38 5.25
N ALA A 137 -10.71 3.05 4.89
CA ALA A 137 -12.00 2.83 5.54
C ALA A 137 -12.51 1.39 5.33
N ASP A 138 -12.15 0.75 4.23
CA ASP A 138 -12.52 -0.65 3.97
C ASP A 138 -11.77 -1.62 4.89
N LEU A 139 -10.55 -1.29 5.28
CA LEU A 139 -9.76 -2.08 6.24
C LEU A 139 -10.16 -1.84 7.71
N ALA A 140 -10.73 -0.68 8.01
CA ALA A 140 -11.18 -0.34 9.36
C ALA A 140 -12.54 -0.99 9.72
N ARG A 141 -13.24 -1.55 8.73
CA ARG A 141 -14.46 -2.34 8.95
C ARG A 141 -14.14 -3.73 9.46
N PRO A 142 -15.04 -4.39 10.23
CA PRO A 142 -14.90 -5.81 10.53
C PRO A 142 -14.69 -6.59 9.22
N ALA A 143 -13.71 -7.49 9.21
CA ALA A 143 -13.36 -8.23 8.02
C ALA A 143 -14.61 -8.84 7.36
N PRO A 144 -14.83 -8.66 6.04
CA PRO A 144 -15.86 -9.39 5.33
C PRO A 144 -15.61 -10.89 5.49
N ALA A 145 -16.69 -11.67 5.46
CA ALA A 145 -16.56 -13.12 5.50
C ALA A 145 -15.55 -13.60 4.45
N PRO A 146 -14.75 -14.64 4.74
CA PRO A 146 -13.72 -15.13 3.84
C PRO A 146 -14.34 -15.40 2.46
N ILE A 147 -13.69 -14.93 1.42
CA ILE A 147 -14.10 -15.20 0.03
C ILE A 147 -14.07 -16.73 -0.12
N PRO A 148 -15.20 -17.36 -0.52
CA PRO A 148 -15.21 -18.80 -0.75
C PRO A 148 -14.18 -19.12 -1.84
N THR A 149 -13.13 -19.82 -1.51
CA THR A 149 -12.22 -20.42 -2.47
C THR A 149 -12.88 -21.70 -2.98
N GLU A 150 -13.91 -21.58 -3.84
CA GLU A 150 -14.32 -22.73 -4.62
C GLU A 150 -13.26 -22.99 -5.68
N PRO A 151 -12.64 -24.17 -5.72
CA PRO A 151 -11.87 -24.57 -6.87
C PRO A 151 -12.84 -24.69 -8.05
N GLU A 152 -12.67 -23.87 -9.09
CA GLU A 152 -13.30 -24.12 -10.37
C GLU A 152 -12.90 -25.54 -10.78
N THR A 153 -13.84 -26.46 -10.73
CA THR A 153 -13.69 -27.79 -11.35
C THR A 153 -13.61 -27.56 -12.84
N VAL A 154 -12.38 -27.49 -13.35
CA VAL A 154 -12.12 -27.59 -14.77
C VAL A 154 -12.53 -29.01 -15.16
N ASN A 155 -13.76 -29.17 -15.66
CA ASN A 155 -14.18 -30.39 -16.32
C ASN A 155 -13.38 -30.51 -17.62
N ALA A 156 -12.60 -31.58 -17.70
CA ALA A 156 -11.88 -32.01 -18.90
C ALA A 156 -12.84 -32.47 -20.00
#